data_593d6059b70409fc9da3d0f1837889fb
#
_entry.id   593d6059b70409fc9da3d0f1837889fb
#
_cell.length_a   1.000
_cell.length_b   1.000
_cell.length_c   1.000
_cell.angle_alpha   90.00
_cell.angle_beta   90.00
_cell.angle_gamma   90.00
#
_symmetry.space_group_name_H-M   'P 1'
#
loop_
_entity.id
_entity.type
_entity.pdbx_description
1 polymer ?
#
loop_
_entity_poly.entity_id
_entity_poly.type
_entity_poly.pdbx_seq_one_letter_code
_entity_poly.pdbx_strand_id
1 'polypeptide(L)'
;MFSLFKKKPLLSPAQQEQVVACIRNAESKTTGEVRVYVESKCSYVDAMDRAWELFVLLGMAETERRNAVLVYLAIDDHQYAIAGDKEIYEKAGGPVFWEAAAQHLKDHLKRGEIATGLCTCVNELGDALATHF
;
A
#
# COMPACT_ATOMS: atom_id res chain seq x y z
N MET A 1 -3.62 -6.28 -4.89
CA MET A 1 -2.83 -7.50 -5.07
C MET A 1 -1.58 -7.48 -4.19
N PHE A 2 -1.13 -8.62 -3.79
CA PHE A 2 0.04 -8.78 -2.94
C PHE A 2 1.18 -9.42 -3.74
N SER A 3 2.39 -8.85 -3.67
CA SER A 3 3.56 -9.37 -4.37
C SER A 3 4.70 -9.62 -3.39
N LEU A 4 5.41 -10.73 -3.58
CA LEU A 4 6.47 -11.16 -2.69
C LEU A 4 7.63 -11.73 -3.52
N PHE A 5 8.83 -11.16 -3.40
CA PHE A 5 9.96 -11.48 -4.26
C PHE A 5 11.00 -12.40 -3.69
N LYS A 6 10.91 -12.79 -2.45
CA LYS A 6 11.96 -13.57 -1.82
C LYS A 6 11.71 -15.06 -1.94
N LYS A 7 12.80 -15.83 -2.04
CA LYS A 7 12.74 -17.29 -1.93
C LYS A 7 12.17 -17.67 -0.57
N LYS A 8 12.58 -16.95 0.49
CA LYS A 8 12.05 -17.10 1.83
C LYS A 8 10.94 -16.08 2.01
N PRO A 9 9.73 -16.49 2.38
CA PRO A 9 8.63 -15.55 2.59
C PRO A 9 8.98 -14.51 3.64
N LEU A 10 8.68 -13.24 3.34
CA LEU A 10 8.86 -12.12 4.27
C LEU A 10 7.73 -12.04 5.28
N LEU A 11 6.55 -12.50 4.89
CA LEU A 11 5.40 -12.64 5.77
C LEU A 11 5.02 -14.11 5.84
N SER A 12 4.50 -14.55 7.00
CA SER A 12 4.00 -15.92 7.14
C SER A 12 2.79 -16.14 6.23
N PRO A 13 2.44 -17.40 5.91
CA PRO A 13 1.22 -17.68 5.14
C PRO A 13 -0.03 -17.06 5.76
N ALA A 14 -0.16 -17.10 7.09
CA ALA A 14 -1.30 -16.52 7.79
C ALA A 14 -1.33 -14.98 7.63
N GLN A 15 -0.17 -14.34 7.72
CA GLN A 15 -0.07 -12.89 7.52
C GLN A 15 -0.41 -12.51 6.08
N GLN A 16 0.06 -13.29 5.10
CA GLN A 16 -0.26 -13.06 3.70
C GLN A 16 -1.77 -13.16 3.45
N GLU A 17 -2.41 -14.20 3.99
CA GLU A 17 -3.87 -14.36 3.85
C GLU A 17 -4.62 -13.20 4.47
N GLN A 18 -4.18 -12.74 5.64
CA GLN A 18 -4.80 -11.59 6.31
C GLN A 18 -4.76 -10.35 5.43
N VAL A 19 -3.60 -10.04 4.86
CA VAL A 19 -3.44 -8.86 3.99
C VAL A 19 -4.25 -9.00 2.71
N VAL A 20 -4.22 -10.18 2.08
CA VAL A 20 -4.99 -10.43 0.86
C VAL A 20 -6.49 -10.27 1.11
N ALA A 21 -6.98 -10.76 2.24
CA ALA A 21 -8.40 -10.60 2.60
C ALA A 21 -8.78 -9.13 2.77
N CYS A 22 -7.91 -8.34 3.39
CA CYS A 22 -8.13 -6.90 3.54
C CYS A 22 -8.18 -6.19 2.19
N ILE A 23 -7.28 -6.55 1.27
CA ILE A 23 -7.25 -5.98 -0.08
C ILE A 23 -8.55 -6.31 -0.83
N ARG A 24 -8.97 -7.57 -0.80
CA ARG A 24 -10.21 -8.00 -1.46
C ARG A 24 -11.41 -7.24 -0.92
N ASN A 25 -11.48 -7.09 0.39
CA ASN A 25 -12.57 -6.36 1.01
C ASN A 25 -12.57 -4.89 0.58
N ALA A 26 -11.41 -4.26 0.56
CA ALA A 26 -11.28 -2.87 0.12
C ALA A 26 -11.71 -2.71 -1.33
N GLU A 27 -11.21 -3.56 -2.23
CA GLU A 27 -11.50 -3.47 -3.65
C GLU A 27 -12.95 -3.82 -4.00
N SER A 28 -13.63 -4.58 -3.16
CA SER A 28 -15.03 -4.97 -3.41
C SER A 28 -16.01 -3.80 -3.36
N LYS A 29 -15.61 -2.68 -2.80
CA LYS A 29 -16.47 -1.51 -2.56
C LYS A 29 -16.17 -0.34 -3.47
N THR A 30 -15.25 -0.51 -4.42
CA THR A 30 -14.78 0.59 -5.26
C THR A 30 -14.30 0.08 -6.62
N THR A 31 -14.20 0.99 -7.60
CA THR A 31 -13.53 0.71 -8.87
C THR A 31 -12.01 0.84 -8.74
N GLY A 32 -11.52 1.35 -7.61
CA GLY A 32 -10.09 1.56 -7.39
C GLY A 32 -9.31 0.26 -7.22
N GLU A 33 -8.02 0.34 -7.44
CA GLU A 33 -7.08 -0.77 -7.28
C GLU A 33 -6.19 -0.51 -6.07
N VAL A 34 -6.03 -1.54 -5.22
CA VAL A 34 -5.12 -1.47 -4.07
C VAL A 34 -4.14 -2.62 -4.17
N ARG A 35 -2.85 -2.30 -4.15
CA ARG A 35 -1.79 -3.30 -4.11
C ARG A 35 -0.87 -3.07 -2.94
N VAL A 36 -0.34 -4.16 -2.41
CA VAL A 36 0.71 -4.16 -1.39
C VAL A 36 1.92 -4.86 -1.95
N TYR A 37 3.07 -4.21 -1.91
CA TYR A 37 4.32 -4.77 -2.40
C TYR A 37 5.34 -4.79 -1.27
N VAL A 38 5.82 -5.98 -0.93
CA VAL A 38 6.75 -6.17 0.19
C VAL A 38 8.05 -6.76 -0.34
N GLU A 39 9.16 -6.13 0.01
CA GLU A 39 10.50 -6.66 -0.28
C GLU A 39 11.37 -6.52 0.96
N SER A 40 12.54 -7.14 0.92
CA SER A 40 13.44 -7.13 2.06
C SER A 40 14.11 -5.76 2.22
N LYS A 41 14.69 -5.27 1.14
CA LYS A 41 15.49 -4.05 1.14
C LYS A 41 15.05 -3.09 0.06
N CYS A 42 15.18 -1.79 0.35
CA CYS A 42 14.96 -0.74 -0.61
C CYS A 42 16.31 -0.24 -1.11
N SER A 43 16.58 -0.37 -2.42
CA SER A 43 17.85 0.06 -3.01
C SER A 43 17.90 1.57 -3.26
N TYR A 44 16.81 2.28 -2.99
CA TYR A 44 16.69 3.73 -3.18
C TYR A 44 16.90 4.46 -1.87
N VAL A 45 17.39 5.69 -1.95
CA VAL A 45 17.51 6.55 -0.77
C VAL A 45 16.12 6.88 -0.22
N ASP A 46 15.18 7.13 -1.13
CA ASP A 46 13.80 7.47 -0.78
C ASP A 46 12.86 6.33 -1.20
N ALA A 47 12.15 5.76 -0.24
CA ALA A 47 11.19 4.70 -0.49
C ALA A 47 10.08 5.13 -1.45
N MET A 48 9.71 6.39 -1.48
CA MET A 48 8.68 6.89 -2.40
C MET A 48 9.14 6.76 -3.86
N ASP A 49 10.42 6.97 -4.15
CA ASP A 49 10.95 6.79 -5.50
C ASP A 49 10.83 5.33 -5.94
N ARG A 50 11.14 4.40 -5.03
CA ARG A 50 10.97 2.98 -5.32
C ARG A 50 9.49 2.62 -5.53
N ALA A 51 8.61 3.17 -4.71
CA ALA A 51 7.18 2.92 -4.84
C ALA A 51 6.66 3.41 -6.20
N TRP A 52 7.06 4.59 -6.66
CA TRP A 52 6.65 5.08 -7.96
C TRP A 52 7.22 4.27 -9.12
N GLU A 53 8.44 3.77 -9.00
CA GLU A 53 8.99 2.86 -10.00
C GLU A 53 8.13 1.61 -10.12
N LEU A 54 7.79 0.99 -9.00
CA LEU A 54 6.93 -0.19 -8.98
C LEU A 54 5.52 0.11 -9.49
N PHE A 55 4.98 1.27 -9.12
CA PHE A 55 3.67 1.71 -9.58
C PHE A 55 3.58 1.69 -11.11
N VAL A 56 4.59 2.23 -11.77
CA VAL A 56 4.66 2.24 -13.22
C VAL A 56 4.89 0.84 -13.79
N LEU A 57 5.84 0.09 -13.21
CA LEU A 57 6.15 -1.27 -13.67
C LEU A 57 4.95 -2.22 -13.57
N LEU A 58 4.12 -2.05 -12.56
CA LEU A 58 2.93 -2.88 -12.35
C LEU A 58 1.72 -2.39 -13.16
N GLY A 59 1.88 -1.38 -13.98
CA GLY A 59 0.80 -0.85 -14.83
C GLY A 59 -0.28 -0.09 -14.05
N MET A 60 0.02 0.33 -12.84
CA MET A 60 -0.98 0.96 -11.96
C MET A 60 -1.37 2.39 -12.40
N ALA A 61 -0.54 3.03 -13.23
CA ALA A 61 -0.86 4.35 -13.78
C ALA A 61 -1.90 4.29 -14.90
N GLU A 62 -2.30 3.09 -15.32
CA GLU A 62 -3.15 2.91 -16.50
C GLU A 62 -4.62 2.67 -16.16
N THR A 63 -5.04 2.94 -14.92
CA THR A 63 -6.45 2.84 -14.57
C THR A 63 -7.23 4.01 -15.18
N GLU A 64 -8.45 3.72 -15.61
CA GLU A 64 -9.31 4.70 -16.27
C GLU A 64 -9.57 5.94 -15.41
N ARG A 65 -9.72 5.74 -14.10
CA ARG A 65 -10.06 6.81 -13.18
C ARG A 65 -8.89 7.35 -12.38
N ARG A 66 -7.67 6.90 -12.67
CA ARG A 66 -6.46 7.30 -11.97
C ARG A 66 -6.62 7.16 -10.44
N ASN A 67 -7.09 5.98 -10.03
CA ASN A 67 -7.45 5.68 -8.65
C ASN A 67 -6.76 4.43 -8.10
N ALA A 68 -5.58 4.12 -8.56
CA ALA A 68 -4.79 3.04 -8.01
C ALA A 68 -3.94 3.52 -6.82
N VAL A 69 -3.75 2.66 -5.83
CA VAL A 69 -2.93 2.95 -4.66
C VAL A 69 -1.98 1.78 -4.40
N LEU A 70 -0.71 2.10 -4.19
CA LEU A 70 0.32 1.12 -3.85
C LEU A 70 0.83 1.39 -2.43
N VAL A 71 0.79 0.36 -1.59
CA VAL A 71 1.44 0.38 -0.28
C VAL A 71 2.74 -0.41 -0.41
N TYR A 72 3.86 0.26 -0.21
CA TYR A 72 5.20 -0.32 -0.34
C TYR A 72 5.86 -0.48 1.02
N LEU A 73 6.49 -1.63 1.24
CA LEU A 73 7.22 -1.90 2.47
C LEU A 73 8.52 -2.66 2.18
N ALA A 74 9.65 -2.11 2.65
CA ALA A 74 10.94 -2.79 2.70
C ALA A 74 11.20 -3.19 4.14
N ILE A 75 10.93 -4.46 4.47
CA ILE A 75 10.89 -4.93 5.87
C ILE A 75 12.23 -4.76 6.58
N ASP A 76 13.32 -5.24 5.97
CA ASP A 76 14.62 -5.22 6.62
C ASP A 76 15.21 -3.81 6.73
N ASP A 77 14.87 -2.92 5.81
CA ASP A 77 15.34 -1.54 5.84
C ASP A 77 14.45 -0.62 6.64
N HIS A 78 13.32 -1.11 7.15
CA HIS A 78 12.34 -0.32 7.89
C HIS A 78 11.87 0.90 7.11
N GLN A 79 11.68 0.74 5.80
CA GLN A 79 11.20 1.80 4.93
C GLN A 79 9.84 1.46 4.35
N TYR A 80 9.03 2.47 4.11
CA TYR A 80 7.69 2.31 3.58
C TYR A 80 7.30 3.54 2.79
N ALA A 81 6.30 3.39 1.91
CA ALA A 81 5.73 4.50 1.16
C ALA A 81 4.31 4.12 0.71
N ILE A 82 3.46 5.12 0.56
CA ILE A 82 2.12 4.96 0.02
C ILE A 82 2.02 5.86 -1.20
N ALA A 83 1.81 5.27 -2.37
CA ALA A 83 1.72 6.00 -3.63
C ALA A 83 0.28 5.94 -4.14
N GLY A 84 -0.40 7.07 -4.15
CA GLY A 84 -1.75 7.19 -4.70
C GLY A 84 -1.71 7.93 -6.01
N ASP A 85 -2.43 7.41 -7.02
CA ASP A 85 -2.50 8.07 -8.30
C ASP A 85 -3.24 9.41 -8.19
N LYS A 86 -3.16 10.20 -9.23
CA LYS A 86 -3.55 11.61 -9.24
C LYS A 86 -4.95 11.87 -8.68
N GLU A 87 -5.97 11.15 -9.15
CA GLU A 87 -7.34 11.47 -8.78
C GLU A 87 -7.67 11.05 -7.34
N ILE A 88 -7.24 9.85 -6.93
CA ILE A 88 -7.46 9.44 -5.55
C ILE A 88 -6.64 10.31 -4.59
N TYR A 89 -5.43 10.69 -4.98
CA TYR A 89 -4.58 11.52 -4.13
C TYR A 89 -5.30 12.82 -3.76
N GLU A 90 -5.82 13.52 -4.75
CA GLU A 90 -6.48 14.80 -4.56
C GLU A 90 -7.82 14.65 -3.82
N LYS A 91 -8.64 13.70 -4.24
CA LYS A 91 -9.99 13.53 -3.68
C LYS A 91 -9.99 13.07 -2.23
N ALA A 92 -9.00 12.27 -1.83
CA ALA A 92 -8.88 11.83 -0.45
C ALA A 92 -8.40 12.93 0.51
N GLY A 93 -7.92 14.06 -0.01
CA GLY A 93 -7.54 15.20 0.81
C GLY A 93 -6.10 15.67 0.67
N GLY A 94 -5.37 15.15 -0.32
CA GLY A 94 -3.98 15.56 -0.56
C GLY A 94 -3.05 15.22 0.60
N PRO A 95 -2.01 16.04 0.83
CA PRO A 95 -0.96 15.69 1.80
C PRO A 95 -1.46 15.33 3.20
N VAL A 96 -2.51 15.98 3.68
CA VAL A 96 -3.01 15.75 5.04
C VAL A 96 -3.46 14.30 5.21
N PHE A 97 -4.26 13.79 4.28
CA PHE A 97 -4.74 12.42 4.35
C PHE A 97 -3.60 11.41 4.23
N TRP A 98 -2.73 11.59 3.22
CA TRP A 98 -1.68 10.62 2.91
C TRP A 98 -0.59 10.58 3.98
N GLU A 99 -0.24 11.72 4.57
CA GLU A 99 0.70 11.78 5.67
C GLU A 99 0.14 11.10 6.92
N ALA A 100 -1.15 11.28 7.21
CA ALA A 100 -1.80 10.61 8.33
C ALA A 100 -1.82 9.09 8.15
N ALA A 101 -2.17 8.61 6.95
CA ALA A 101 -2.17 7.17 6.65
C ALA A 101 -0.76 6.58 6.81
N ALA A 102 0.26 7.28 6.32
CA ALA A 102 1.65 6.85 6.46
C ALA A 102 2.09 6.81 7.92
N GLN A 103 1.66 7.79 8.73
CA GLN A 103 1.99 7.82 10.15
C GLN A 103 1.36 6.65 10.90
N HIS A 104 0.11 6.30 10.59
CA HIS A 104 -0.56 5.16 11.20
C HIS A 104 0.17 3.86 10.87
N LEU A 105 0.59 3.69 9.62
CA LEU A 105 1.38 2.53 9.20
C LEU A 105 2.69 2.48 9.99
N LYS A 106 3.40 3.59 10.08
CA LYS A 106 4.66 3.68 10.82
C LYS A 106 4.48 3.25 12.28
N ASP A 107 3.42 3.70 12.92
CA ASP A 107 3.16 3.39 14.33
C ASP A 107 2.98 1.88 14.54
N HIS A 108 2.25 1.20 13.66
CA HIS A 108 2.11 -0.25 13.71
C HIS A 108 3.44 -0.97 13.46
N LEU A 109 4.20 -0.51 12.47
CA LEU A 109 5.49 -1.12 12.14
C LEU A 109 6.48 -1.03 13.29
N LYS A 110 6.48 0.08 14.03
CA LYS A 110 7.32 0.25 15.21
C LYS A 110 7.00 -0.75 16.31
N ARG A 111 5.75 -1.19 16.39
CA ARG A 111 5.32 -2.20 17.37
C ARG A 111 5.48 -3.62 16.87
N GLY A 112 6.03 -3.82 15.68
CA GLY A 112 6.18 -5.14 15.08
C GLY A 112 4.88 -5.72 14.53
N GLU A 113 3.84 -4.91 14.39
CA GLU A 113 2.51 -5.32 13.92
C GLU A 113 2.40 -5.16 12.42
N ILE A 114 3.20 -5.93 11.67
CA ILE A 114 3.32 -5.71 10.22
C ILE A 114 2.01 -5.98 9.49
N ALA A 115 1.43 -7.17 9.65
CA ALA A 115 0.20 -7.52 8.94
C ALA A 115 -0.96 -6.64 9.38
N THR A 116 -1.10 -6.37 10.67
CA THR A 116 -2.12 -5.48 11.21
C THR A 116 -1.97 -4.07 10.66
N GLY A 117 -0.72 -3.57 10.61
CA GLY A 117 -0.43 -2.25 10.07
C GLY A 117 -0.78 -2.13 8.59
N LEU A 118 -0.42 -3.13 7.80
CA LEU A 118 -0.77 -3.17 6.39
C LEU A 118 -2.28 -3.21 6.19
N CYS A 119 -2.99 -4.04 6.97
CA CYS A 119 -4.45 -4.13 6.89
C CYS A 119 -5.14 -2.81 7.29
N THR A 120 -4.68 -2.18 8.36
CA THR A 120 -5.23 -0.89 8.78
C THR A 120 -5.04 0.14 7.68
N CYS A 121 -3.86 0.18 7.09
CA CYS A 121 -3.56 1.07 5.98
C CYS A 121 -4.48 0.80 4.78
N VAL A 122 -4.59 -0.46 4.37
CA VAL A 122 -5.45 -0.86 3.25
C VAL A 122 -6.91 -0.48 3.52
N ASN A 123 -7.38 -0.64 4.75
CA ASN A 123 -8.75 -0.28 5.12
C ASN A 123 -8.98 1.23 5.02
N GLU A 124 -8.05 2.04 5.50
CA GLU A 124 -8.14 3.50 5.39
C GLU A 124 -8.17 3.94 3.92
N LEU A 125 -7.30 3.38 3.09
CA LEU A 125 -7.26 3.68 1.67
C LEU A 125 -8.51 3.18 0.96
N GLY A 126 -9.00 2.00 1.33
CA GLY A 126 -10.23 1.44 0.80
C GLY A 126 -11.45 2.28 1.10
N ASP A 127 -11.53 2.83 2.31
CA ASP A 127 -12.63 3.72 2.70
C ASP A 127 -12.63 5.01 1.88
N ALA A 128 -11.45 5.58 1.66
CA ALA A 128 -11.31 6.76 0.82
C ALA A 128 -11.71 6.46 -0.63
N LEU A 129 -11.28 5.31 -1.16
CA LEU A 129 -11.65 4.89 -2.50
C LEU A 129 -13.17 4.67 -2.62
N ALA A 130 -13.77 4.00 -1.64
CA ALA A 130 -15.22 3.75 -1.64
C ALA A 130 -16.02 5.05 -1.58
N THR A 131 -15.51 6.06 -0.87
CA THR A 131 -16.16 7.37 -0.77
C THR A 131 -16.18 8.11 -2.11
N HIS A 132 -15.09 8.00 -2.89
CA HIS A 132 -14.90 8.83 -4.08
C HIS A 132 -15.03 8.05 -5.40
N PHE A 133 -14.96 6.75 -5.35
CA PHE A 133 -14.95 5.87 -6.53
C PHE A 133 -15.77 4.61 -6.32
#